data_0a08655ece5fe9f9d01d9e50894d8283
#
_entry.id   0a08655ece5fe9f9d01d9e50894d8283
#
_cell.length_a   1.000
_cell.length_b   1.000
_cell.length_c   1.000
_cell.angle_alpha   90.00
_cell.angle_beta   90.00
_cell.angle_gamma   90.00
#
_symmetry.space_group_name_H-M   'P 1'
#
loop_
_entity.id
_entity.type
_entity.pdbx_description
1 polymer ?
#
loop_
_entity_poly.entity_id
_entity_poly.type
_entity_poly.pdbx_seq_one_letter_code
_entity_poly.pdbx_strand_id
1 'polypeptide(L)'
;MYNWTKIKDYTDILFDYFEGIARITINRPKVYNAFRPLTNMEMLDAMSICRERPDIRVVVLTGAGDKAFCSGGDQHAKGRGGYVGDDGVPRLNVLDLHAAIRSIPKPVIAMVNGYSIGGGNVLQVVCDLSIASSSAKFGQTGPKVGSFDAGFGSSYLARIVGQKKAREIWFLCRQYSAQEALEMGLVNTVVPFDRLEDETVAWAEKMMEHSPLALRMIKALSLIHI
;
A
#
# COMPACT_ATOMS: atom_id res chain seq x y z
N MET A 1 0.25 3.03 -23.34
CA MET A 1 1.43 2.63 -22.52
C MET A 1 2.11 3.91 -22.07
N TYR A 2 2.22 4.14 -20.77
CA TYR A 2 2.79 5.36 -20.17
C TYR A 2 4.32 5.32 -20.20
N ASN A 3 4.95 6.47 -20.43
CA ASN A 3 6.40 6.59 -20.48
C ASN A 3 6.95 6.93 -19.07
N TRP A 4 6.98 5.93 -18.20
CA TRP A 4 7.53 6.08 -16.86
C TRP A 4 9.04 6.30 -16.89
N THR A 5 9.51 7.33 -16.21
CA THR A 5 10.93 7.64 -16.06
C THR A 5 11.39 7.30 -14.65
N LYS A 6 12.54 6.61 -14.55
CA LYS A 6 13.11 6.25 -13.25
C LYS A 6 13.52 7.50 -12.46
N ILE A 7 13.16 7.53 -11.17
CA ILE A 7 13.59 8.61 -10.27
C ILE A 7 14.90 8.23 -9.55
N LYS A 8 14.97 7.01 -9.00
CA LYS A 8 16.12 6.53 -8.23
C LYS A 8 16.23 5.01 -8.33
N ASP A 9 17.46 4.50 -8.25
CA ASP A 9 17.74 3.07 -8.18
C ASP A 9 17.63 2.56 -6.75
N TYR A 10 16.92 1.44 -6.60
CA TYR A 10 16.76 0.70 -5.36
C TYR A 10 16.91 -0.81 -5.63
N THR A 11 17.03 -1.58 -4.57
CA THR A 11 17.19 -3.05 -4.64
C THR A 11 15.85 -3.77 -4.68
N ASP A 12 14.96 -3.42 -3.75
CA ASP A 12 13.69 -4.13 -3.51
C ASP A 12 12.48 -3.41 -4.09
N ILE A 13 12.63 -2.18 -4.57
CA ILE A 13 11.54 -1.41 -5.20
C ILE A 13 11.96 -0.81 -6.54
N LEU A 14 10.97 -0.48 -7.39
CA LEU A 14 11.12 0.43 -8.52
C LEU A 14 10.48 1.76 -8.13
N PHE A 15 11.11 2.87 -8.55
CA PHE A 15 10.62 4.20 -8.25
C PHE A 15 10.64 5.07 -9.48
N ASP A 16 9.46 5.32 -10.02
CA ASP A 16 9.25 5.92 -11.33
C ASP A 16 8.36 7.17 -11.25
N TYR A 17 8.42 8.01 -12.27
CA TYR A 17 7.65 9.24 -12.44
C TYR A 17 6.99 9.31 -13.80
N PHE A 18 5.75 9.79 -13.84
CA PHE A 18 5.01 10.13 -15.04
C PHE A 18 4.07 11.32 -14.76
N GLU A 19 4.27 12.45 -15.42
CA GLU A 19 3.37 13.62 -15.44
C GLU A 19 2.71 14.00 -14.10
N GLY A 20 3.50 14.14 -13.04
CA GLY A 20 3.00 14.48 -11.70
C GLY A 20 2.69 13.30 -10.81
N ILE A 21 2.78 12.09 -11.32
CA ILE A 21 2.53 10.84 -10.60
C ILE A 21 3.86 10.18 -10.28
N ALA A 22 4.11 9.87 -9.01
CA ALA A 22 5.19 8.99 -8.60
C ALA A 22 4.64 7.57 -8.37
N ARG A 23 5.33 6.55 -8.90
CA ARG A 23 4.97 5.15 -8.68
C ARG A 23 6.07 4.44 -7.90
N ILE A 24 5.70 3.90 -6.75
CA ILE A 24 6.53 3.03 -5.92
C ILE A 24 6.04 1.61 -6.12
N THR A 25 6.88 0.75 -6.70
CA THR A 25 6.53 -0.64 -7.00
C THR A 25 7.38 -1.57 -6.15
N ILE A 26 6.78 -2.36 -5.28
CA ILE A 26 7.50 -3.43 -4.55
C ILE A 26 7.94 -4.46 -5.58
N ASN A 27 9.25 -4.64 -5.76
CA ASN A 27 9.82 -5.48 -6.82
C ASN A 27 10.50 -6.74 -6.29
N ARG A 28 9.70 -7.55 -5.60
CA ARG A 28 10.11 -8.85 -5.07
C ARG A 28 9.13 -9.96 -5.51
N PRO A 29 8.84 -10.11 -6.82
CA PRO A 29 7.77 -11.01 -7.31
C PRO A 29 7.99 -12.48 -6.97
N LYS A 30 9.24 -12.94 -6.80
CA LYS A 30 9.58 -14.32 -6.39
C LYS A 30 9.04 -14.70 -5.01
N VAL A 31 8.77 -13.72 -4.16
CA VAL A 31 8.21 -13.90 -2.81
C VAL A 31 6.88 -13.15 -2.66
N TYR A 32 6.11 -13.05 -3.75
CA TYR A 32 4.80 -12.36 -3.76
C TYR A 32 4.87 -10.92 -3.22
N ASN A 33 5.95 -10.20 -3.53
CA ASN A 33 6.21 -8.84 -3.09
C ASN A 33 6.16 -8.67 -1.55
N ALA A 34 6.54 -9.72 -0.81
CA ALA A 34 6.71 -9.64 0.64
C ALA A 34 7.82 -8.65 0.99
N PHE A 35 7.59 -7.81 2.00
CA PHE A 35 8.57 -6.81 2.42
C PHE A 35 9.50 -7.33 3.51
N ARG A 36 10.74 -6.86 3.50
CA ARG A 36 11.77 -7.02 4.54
C ARG A 36 12.25 -5.64 5.01
N PRO A 37 13.13 -5.55 6.02
CA PRO A 37 13.62 -4.23 6.49
C PRO A 37 14.10 -3.31 5.38
N LEU A 38 14.91 -3.81 4.45
CA LEU A 38 15.40 -3.04 3.30
C LEU A 38 14.26 -2.49 2.44
N THR A 39 13.27 -3.32 2.12
CA THR A 39 12.10 -2.90 1.33
C THR A 39 11.37 -1.72 1.98
N ASN A 40 11.15 -1.78 3.30
CA ASN A 40 10.48 -0.72 4.03
C ASN A 40 11.33 0.56 4.11
N MET A 41 12.64 0.44 4.27
CA MET A 41 13.56 1.58 4.27
C MET A 41 13.59 2.29 2.90
N GLU A 42 13.64 1.52 1.82
CA GLU A 42 13.60 2.06 0.46
C GLU A 42 12.25 2.75 0.16
N MET A 43 11.12 2.17 0.58
CA MET A 43 9.80 2.81 0.47
C MET A 43 9.70 4.09 1.31
N LEU A 44 10.29 4.12 2.52
CA LEU A 44 10.35 5.33 3.36
C LEU A 44 11.15 6.44 2.69
N ASP A 45 12.31 6.13 2.12
CA ASP A 45 13.12 7.09 1.38
C ASP A 45 12.37 7.61 0.13
N ALA A 46 11.74 6.73 -0.63
CA ALA A 46 10.89 7.12 -1.76
C ALA A 46 9.72 8.03 -1.36
N MET A 47 9.05 7.73 -0.23
CA MET A 47 7.99 8.59 0.34
C MET A 47 8.53 9.96 0.76
N SER A 48 9.75 10.02 1.33
CA SER A 48 10.40 11.29 1.67
C SER A 48 10.68 12.13 0.42
N ILE A 49 11.21 11.51 -0.65
CA ILE A 49 11.42 12.18 -1.94
C ILE A 49 10.09 12.68 -2.52
N CYS A 50 9.04 11.85 -2.47
CA CYS A 50 7.70 12.26 -2.91
C CYS A 50 7.17 13.45 -2.10
N ARG A 51 7.47 13.52 -0.80
CA ARG A 51 7.05 14.65 0.05
C ARG A 51 7.68 15.96 -0.39
N GLU A 52 8.99 15.95 -0.66
CA GLU A 52 9.79 17.16 -0.92
C GLU A 52 9.67 17.65 -2.37
N ARG A 53 9.46 16.79 -3.35
CA ARG A 53 9.42 17.15 -4.78
C ARG A 53 8.09 17.82 -5.14
N PRO A 54 8.08 19.11 -5.55
CA PRO A 54 6.83 19.84 -5.84
C PRO A 54 6.15 19.39 -7.14
N ASP A 55 6.89 18.79 -8.07
CA ASP A 55 6.37 18.24 -9.31
C ASP A 55 5.60 16.92 -9.12
N ILE A 56 5.81 16.23 -8.02
CA ILE A 56 5.00 15.05 -7.66
C ILE A 56 3.72 15.51 -6.95
N ARG A 57 2.57 15.14 -7.50
CA ARG A 57 1.25 15.53 -7.03
C ARG A 57 0.45 14.39 -6.43
N VAL A 58 0.64 13.18 -6.94
CA VAL A 58 -0.01 11.93 -6.51
C VAL A 58 1.03 10.83 -6.39
N VAL A 59 0.88 9.96 -5.41
CA VAL A 59 1.74 8.78 -5.22
C VAL A 59 0.90 7.52 -5.46
N VAL A 60 1.45 6.59 -6.24
CA VAL A 60 0.87 5.26 -6.47
C VAL A 60 1.76 4.22 -5.83
N LEU A 61 1.19 3.34 -5.03
CA LEU A 61 1.86 2.17 -4.45
C LEU A 61 1.32 0.90 -5.10
N THR A 62 2.21 0.03 -5.58
CA THR A 62 1.82 -1.22 -6.25
C THR A 62 2.85 -2.34 -6.05
N GLY A 63 2.59 -3.52 -6.58
CA GLY A 63 3.52 -4.65 -6.63
C GLY A 63 3.94 -4.99 -8.05
N ALA A 64 5.15 -5.48 -8.25
CA ALA A 64 5.63 -5.94 -9.55
C ALA A 64 4.91 -7.23 -9.98
N GLY A 65 4.61 -7.31 -11.29
CA GLY A 65 3.95 -8.46 -11.90
C GLY A 65 2.43 -8.48 -11.70
N ASP A 66 1.84 -9.63 -11.92
CA ASP A 66 0.38 -9.84 -11.95
C ASP A 66 -0.16 -10.67 -10.77
N LYS A 67 0.73 -11.18 -9.90
CA LYS A 67 0.36 -12.12 -8.84
C LYS A 67 0.03 -11.45 -7.51
N ALA A 68 0.79 -10.44 -7.12
CA ALA A 68 0.63 -9.86 -5.80
C ALA A 68 0.94 -8.36 -5.76
N PHE A 69 0.10 -7.65 -5.06
CA PHE A 69 0.41 -6.32 -4.56
C PHE A 69 1.49 -6.44 -3.45
N CYS A 70 1.15 -7.14 -2.38
CA CYS A 70 2.07 -7.47 -1.30
C CYS A 70 1.49 -8.57 -0.40
N SER A 71 2.28 -9.57 -0.06
CA SER A 71 1.89 -10.67 0.84
C SER A 71 2.26 -10.45 2.31
N GLY A 72 2.69 -9.24 2.68
CA GLY A 72 3.09 -8.89 4.05
C GLY A 72 4.57 -9.05 4.32
N GLY A 73 4.92 -9.27 5.58
CA GLY A 73 6.32 -9.45 5.97
C GLY A 73 6.91 -10.78 5.49
N ASP A 74 8.10 -10.72 4.93
CA ASP A 74 8.82 -11.88 4.40
C ASP A 74 9.20 -12.83 5.55
N GLN A 75 8.53 -13.97 5.64
CA GLN A 75 8.76 -14.96 6.69
C GLN A 75 10.13 -15.64 6.57
N HIS A 76 10.75 -15.67 5.39
CA HIS A 76 12.10 -16.20 5.21
C HIS A 76 13.16 -15.24 5.74
N ALA A 77 12.90 -13.93 5.70
CA ALA A 77 13.76 -12.90 6.27
C ALA A 77 13.59 -12.74 7.79
N LYS A 78 12.53 -13.35 8.37
CA LYS A 78 12.24 -13.30 9.80
C LYS A 78 12.99 -14.40 10.53
N GLY A 79 14.05 -14.03 11.26
CA GLY A 79 14.77 -14.95 12.15
C GLY A 79 14.02 -15.23 13.47
N ARG A 80 14.62 -16.04 14.37
CA ARG A 80 14.07 -16.33 15.70
C ARG A 80 13.88 -15.07 16.56
N GLY A 81 14.70 -14.04 16.34
CA GLY A 81 14.65 -12.73 17.04
C GLY A 81 13.79 -11.68 16.33
N GLY A 82 13.04 -12.02 15.28
CA GLY A 82 12.32 -11.07 14.45
C GLY A 82 13.07 -10.68 13.18
N TYR A 83 12.76 -9.50 12.65
CA TYR A 83 13.45 -8.95 11.48
C TYR A 83 14.69 -8.18 11.91
N VAL A 84 15.82 -8.46 11.26
CA VAL A 84 17.09 -7.77 11.51
C VAL A 84 17.53 -7.11 10.21
N GLY A 85 17.87 -5.83 10.27
CA GLY A 85 18.44 -5.09 9.14
C GLY A 85 19.87 -5.53 8.81
N ASP A 86 20.37 -5.11 7.65
CA ASP A 86 21.76 -5.41 7.22
C ASP A 86 22.81 -4.83 8.17
N ASP A 87 22.43 -3.85 8.98
CA ASP A 87 23.23 -3.25 10.04
C ASP A 87 23.20 -4.01 11.38
N GLY A 88 22.55 -5.17 11.43
CA GLY A 88 22.38 -6.00 12.62
C GLY A 88 21.35 -5.49 13.63
N VAL A 89 20.64 -4.41 13.35
CA VAL A 89 19.64 -3.84 14.26
C VAL A 89 18.27 -4.51 14.04
N PRO A 90 17.65 -5.04 15.11
CA PRO A 90 16.30 -5.62 15.03
C PRO A 90 15.26 -4.52 14.77
N ARG A 91 14.72 -4.46 13.55
CA ARG A 91 13.64 -3.55 13.16
C ARG A 91 12.99 -3.97 11.85
N LEU A 92 11.74 -3.58 11.63
CA LEU A 92 11.06 -3.74 10.36
C LEU A 92 10.66 -2.39 9.74
N ASN A 93 10.57 -1.34 10.54
CA ASN A 93 10.19 0.04 10.14
C ASN A 93 8.83 0.14 9.44
N VAL A 94 7.95 -0.84 9.60
CA VAL A 94 6.65 -0.87 8.91
C VAL A 94 5.70 0.19 9.46
N LEU A 95 5.77 0.50 10.76
CA LEU A 95 4.92 1.55 11.37
C LEU A 95 5.34 2.94 10.90
N ASP A 96 6.64 3.18 10.73
CA ASP A 96 7.15 4.44 10.17
C ASP A 96 6.67 4.62 8.74
N LEU A 97 6.66 3.55 7.94
CA LEU A 97 6.12 3.57 6.58
C LEU A 97 4.62 3.87 6.56
N HIS A 98 3.83 3.22 7.45
CA HIS A 98 2.40 3.52 7.57
C HIS A 98 2.17 4.98 7.95
N ALA A 99 2.93 5.51 8.91
CA ALA A 99 2.87 6.90 9.31
C ALA A 99 3.26 7.85 8.16
N ALA A 100 4.29 7.51 7.37
CA ALA A 100 4.70 8.28 6.20
C ALA A 100 3.60 8.34 5.13
N ILE A 101 2.97 7.21 4.79
CA ILE A 101 1.84 7.12 3.85
C ILE A 101 0.67 8.00 4.33
N ARG A 102 0.32 7.92 5.60
CA ARG A 102 -0.79 8.67 6.20
C ARG A 102 -0.51 10.18 6.28
N SER A 103 0.74 10.57 6.56
CA SER A 103 1.10 11.98 6.82
C SER A 103 1.65 12.72 5.60
N ILE A 104 1.95 12.06 4.50
CA ILE A 104 2.41 12.76 3.28
C ILE A 104 1.32 13.72 2.79
N PRO A 105 1.66 15.01 2.48
CA PRO A 105 0.67 16.02 2.09
C PRO A 105 0.20 15.87 0.62
N LYS A 106 0.02 14.65 0.16
CA LYS A 106 -0.35 14.26 -1.21
C LYS A 106 -1.22 13.01 -1.16
N PRO A 107 -2.19 12.85 -2.07
CA PRO A 107 -2.94 11.60 -2.20
C PRO A 107 -2.02 10.41 -2.48
N VAL A 108 -2.34 9.27 -1.86
CA VAL A 108 -1.67 7.98 -2.08
C VAL A 108 -2.72 6.96 -2.51
N ILE A 109 -2.53 6.38 -3.68
CA ILE A 109 -3.41 5.35 -4.26
C ILE A 109 -2.71 3.99 -4.15
N ALA A 110 -3.38 3.01 -3.56
CA ALA A 110 -3.00 1.61 -3.70
C ALA A 110 -3.54 1.05 -5.02
N MET A 111 -2.67 0.73 -5.96
CA MET A 111 -2.98 0.03 -7.19
C MET A 111 -2.76 -1.47 -6.96
N VAL A 112 -3.86 -2.18 -6.61
CA VAL A 112 -3.80 -3.55 -6.10
C VAL A 112 -3.89 -4.55 -7.25
N ASN A 113 -2.75 -5.02 -7.72
CA ASN A 113 -2.60 -5.88 -8.90
C ASN A 113 -2.79 -7.39 -8.65
N GLY A 114 -2.98 -7.81 -7.38
CA GLY A 114 -3.13 -9.23 -7.04
C GLY A 114 -3.33 -9.44 -5.53
N TYR A 115 -2.63 -10.43 -4.94
CA TYR A 115 -2.73 -10.70 -3.50
C TYR A 115 -2.32 -9.50 -2.64
N SER A 116 -3.20 -9.07 -1.75
CA SER A 116 -3.01 -8.04 -0.72
C SER A 116 -3.31 -8.68 0.64
N ILE A 117 -2.28 -9.29 1.26
CA ILE A 117 -2.46 -10.20 2.39
C ILE A 117 -1.62 -9.78 3.60
N GLY A 118 -2.19 -9.90 4.80
CA GLY A 118 -1.52 -9.57 6.06
C GLY A 118 -1.01 -8.13 6.07
N GLY A 119 0.29 -7.92 6.30
CA GLY A 119 0.90 -6.59 6.22
C GLY A 119 0.74 -5.91 4.87
N GLY A 120 0.60 -6.66 3.77
CA GLY A 120 0.28 -6.12 2.46
C GLY A 120 -1.13 -5.52 2.41
N ASN A 121 -2.12 -6.19 3.03
CA ASN A 121 -3.45 -5.61 3.17
C ASN A 121 -3.45 -4.37 4.08
N VAL A 122 -2.57 -4.33 5.08
CA VAL A 122 -2.40 -3.12 5.91
C VAL A 122 -1.85 -1.96 5.09
N LEU A 123 -0.85 -2.20 4.22
CA LEU A 123 -0.34 -1.16 3.31
C LEU A 123 -1.44 -0.57 2.42
N GLN A 124 -2.34 -1.41 1.90
CA GLN A 124 -3.50 -0.96 1.13
C GLN A 124 -4.47 -0.14 2.00
N VAL A 125 -4.79 -0.62 3.21
CA VAL A 125 -5.71 0.04 4.15
C VAL A 125 -5.24 1.44 4.58
N VAL A 126 -3.93 1.66 4.68
CA VAL A 126 -3.38 2.98 5.08
C VAL A 126 -3.22 3.95 3.93
N CYS A 127 -3.35 3.52 2.68
CA CYS A 127 -3.47 4.43 1.53
C CYS A 127 -4.79 5.21 1.57
N ASP A 128 -4.84 6.33 0.86
CA ASP A 128 -6.06 7.17 0.84
C ASP A 128 -7.16 6.56 -0.03
N LEU A 129 -6.78 5.92 -1.13
CA LEU A 129 -7.68 5.26 -2.08
C LEU A 129 -7.08 3.93 -2.53
N SER A 130 -7.96 3.02 -2.98
CA SER A 130 -7.56 1.71 -3.49
C SER A 130 -8.33 1.34 -4.75
N ILE A 131 -7.58 1.04 -5.81
CA ILE A 131 -8.09 0.53 -7.08
C ILE A 131 -7.58 -0.90 -7.22
N ALA A 132 -8.46 -1.86 -7.44
CA ALA A 132 -8.10 -3.26 -7.46
C ALA A 132 -8.31 -3.92 -8.81
N SER A 133 -7.41 -4.83 -9.16
CA SER A 133 -7.67 -5.79 -10.23
C SER A 133 -8.80 -6.74 -9.83
N SER A 134 -9.62 -7.15 -10.79
CA SER A 134 -10.68 -8.15 -10.58
C SER A 134 -10.16 -9.51 -10.09
N SER A 135 -8.87 -9.80 -10.31
CA SER A 135 -8.19 -11.00 -9.80
C SER A 135 -7.63 -10.83 -8.39
N ALA A 136 -7.65 -9.62 -7.82
CA ALA A 136 -7.07 -9.35 -6.50
C ALA A 136 -7.78 -10.13 -5.38
N LYS A 137 -7.00 -10.46 -4.34
CA LYS A 137 -7.47 -11.14 -3.14
C LYS A 137 -6.99 -10.39 -1.91
N PHE A 138 -7.87 -10.23 -0.95
CA PHE A 138 -7.64 -9.48 0.28
C PHE A 138 -7.79 -10.37 1.50
N GLY A 139 -7.03 -10.12 2.55
CA GLY A 139 -7.21 -10.86 3.80
C GLY A 139 -6.12 -10.60 4.82
N GLN A 140 -6.39 -11.08 6.04
CA GLN A 140 -5.44 -11.05 7.14
C GLN A 140 -5.03 -12.49 7.50
N THR A 141 -3.78 -12.67 7.90
CA THR A 141 -3.23 -13.99 8.22
C THR A 141 -2.52 -14.03 9.57
N GLY A 142 -2.36 -12.88 10.23
CA GLY A 142 -1.65 -12.76 11.50
C GLY A 142 -2.04 -13.83 12.52
N PRO A 143 -3.33 -14.01 12.88
CA PRO A 143 -3.73 -15.00 13.87
C PRO A 143 -3.36 -16.45 13.52
N LYS A 144 -3.30 -16.82 12.22
CA LYS A 144 -2.86 -18.17 11.80
C LYS A 144 -1.39 -18.46 12.13
N VAL A 145 -0.57 -17.42 12.25
CA VAL A 145 0.88 -17.55 12.52
C VAL A 145 1.26 -16.99 13.89
N GLY A 146 0.28 -16.81 14.78
CA GLY A 146 0.49 -16.29 16.14
C GLY A 146 0.97 -14.83 16.17
N SER A 147 0.62 -14.05 15.14
CA SER A 147 0.96 -12.64 15.02
C SER A 147 -0.30 -11.77 15.03
N PHE A 148 -0.13 -10.50 15.30
CA PHE A 148 -1.20 -9.50 15.25
C PHE A 148 -0.65 -8.18 14.69
N ASP A 149 -1.55 -7.33 14.19
CA ASP A 149 -1.18 -5.97 13.76
C ASP A 149 -1.28 -5.02 14.95
N ALA A 150 -0.13 -4.60 15.44
CA ALA A 150 -0.01 -3.63 16.54
C ALA A 150 -0.09 -2.17 16.06
N GLY A 151 -0.28 -1.95 14.75
CA GLY A 151 -0.25 -0.64 14.13
C GLY A 151 -1.61 -0.17 13.63
N PHE A 152 -1.56 0.42 12.45
CA PHE A 152 -2.71 1.08 11.86
C PHE A 152 -3.77 0.13 11.28
N GLY A 153 -3.39 -1.10 10.88
CA GLY A 153 -4.27 -1.98 10.11
C GLY A 153 -5.53 -2.38 10.85
N SER A 154 -5.44 -2.79 12.12
CA SER A 154 -6.62 -3.23 12.88
C SER A 154 -7.60 -2.09 13.13
N SER A 155 -7.11 -0.90 13.50
CA SER A 155 -7.96 0.24 13.81
C SER A 155 -8.58 0.88 12.56
N TYR A 156 -7.82 1.03 11.48
CA TYR A 156 -8.34 1.61 10.23
C TYR A 156 -9.25 0.66 9.48
N LEU A 157 -8.94 -0.64 9.44
CA LEU A 157 -9.83 -1.61 8.82
C LEU A 157 -11.24 -1.56 9.43
N ALA A 158 -11.33 -1.47 10.77
CA ALA A 158 -12.62 -1.38 11.46
C ALA A 158 -13.40 -0.10 11.13
N ARG A 159 -12.72 0.99 10.81
CA ARG A 159 -13.33 2.25 10.38
C ARG A 159 -13.81 2.21 8.93
N ILE A 160 -13.12 1.47 8.07
CA ILE A 160 -13.45 1.35 6.65
C ILE A 160 -14.62 0.38 6.45
N VAL A 161 -14.52 -0.85 6.97
CA VAL A 161 -15.49 -1.93 6.70
C VAL A 161 -16.47 -2.17 7.86
N GLY A 162 -16.37 -1.40 8.93
CA GLY A 162 -17.12 -1.61 10.17
C GLY A 162 -16.56 -2.72 11.05
N GLN A 163 -16.85 -2.62 12.36
CA GLN A 163 -16.23 -3.49 13.38
C GLN A 163 -16.50 -4.98 13.17
N LYS A 164 -17.73 -5.35 12.81
CA LYS A 164 -18.10 -6.78 12.64
C LYS A 164 -17.36 -7.39 11.46
N LYS A 165 -17.30 -6.72 10.32
CA LYS A 165 -16.59 -7.19 9.13
C LYS A 165 -15.08 -7.24 9.37
N ALA A 166 -14.50 -6.24 10.02
CA ALA A 166 -13.09 -6.24 10.39
C ALA A 166 -12.73 -7.43 11.29
N ARG A 167 -13.56 -7.72 12.31
CA ARG A 167 -13.37 -8.89 13.19
C ARG A 167 -13.52 -10.21 12.43
N GLU A 168 -14.47 -10.31 11.50
CA GLU A 168 -14.61 -11.48 10.63
C GLU A 168 -13.32 -11.70 9.82
N ILE A 169 -12.77 -10.64 9.20
CA ILE A 169 -11.52 -10.71 8.44
C ILE A 169 -10.36 -11.17 9.31
N TRP A 170 -10.20 -10.60 10.50
CA TRP A 170 -9.13 -10.95 11.44
C TRP A 170 -9.31 -12.31 12.09
N PHE A 171 -10.50 -12.66 12.55
CA PHE A 171 -10.71 -13.88 13.35
C PHE A 171 -10.78 -15.13 12.48
N LEU A 172 -11.39 -15.04 11.30
CA LEU A 172 -11.50 -16.18 10.40
C LEU A 172 -10.30 -16.33 9.48
N CYS A 173 -9.52 -15.25 9.25
CA CYS A 173 -8.37 -15.22 8.35
C CYS A 173 -8.69 -15.81 6.96
N ARG A 174 -9.92 -15.60 6.48
CA ARG A 174 -10.29 -16.00 5.12
C ARG A 174 -9.85 -14.94 4.12
N GLN A 175 -9.76 -15.35 2.85
CA GLN A 175 -9.50 -14.43 1.75
C GLN A 175 -10.81 -14.00 1.11
N TYR A 176 -10.86 -12.73 0.69
CA TYR A 176 -11.99 -12.09 0.02
C TYR A 176 -11.59 -11.75 -1.41
N SER A 177 -12.52 -11.90 -2.34
CA SER A 177 -12.37 -11.47 -3.73
C SER A 177 -12.34 -9.94 -3.83
N ALA A 178 -11.92 -9.43 -4.98
CA ALA A 178 -11.98 -8.00 -5.27
C ALA A 178 -13.42 -7.46 -5.21
N GLN A 179 -14.40 -8.26 -5.67
CA GLN A 179 -15.80 -7.89 -5.63
C GLN A 179 -16.33 -7.82 -4.19
N GLU A 180 -16.02 -8.79 -3.32
CA GLU A 180 -16.36 -8.72 -1.90
C GLU A 180 -15.68 -7.52 -1.21
N ALA A 181 -14.43 -7.19 -1.60
CA ALA A 181 -13.72 -6.02 -1.09
C ALA A 181 -14.39 -4.69 -1.50
N LEU A 182 -14.91 -4.60 -2.71
CA LEU A 182 -15.70 -3.47 -3.18
C LEU A 182 -17.02 -3.35 -2.41
N GLU A 183 -17.76 -4.44 -2.27
CA GLU A 183 -19.06 -4.47 -1.57
C GLU A 183 -18.96 -4.06 -0.09
N MET A 184 -17.86 -4.42 0.58
CA MET A 184 -17.62 -4.01 1.97
C MET A 184 -16.97 -2.62 2.11
N GLY A 185 -16.70 -1.92 1.02
CA GLY A 185 -16.05 -0.60 1.02
C GLY A 185 -14.55 -0.63 1.31
N LEU A 186 -13.90 -1.79 1.21
CA LEU A 186 -12.45 -1.91 1.42
C LEU A 186 -11.64 -1.31 0.27
N VAL A 187 -12.17 -1.35 -0.95
CA VAL A 187 -11.59 -0.72 -2.13
C VAL A 187 -12.60 0.19 -2.82
N ASN A 188 -12.12 1.18 -3.56
CA ASN A 188 -12.99 2.18 -4.21
C ASN A 188 -13.56 1.70 -5.54
N THR A 189 -12.80 0.91 -6.29
CA THR A 189 -13.24 0.36 -7.57
C THR A 189 -12.49 -0.91 -7.93
N VAL A 190 -13.08 -1.69 -8.83
CA VAL A 190 -12.50 -2.94 -9.34
C VAL A 190 -12.58 -2.91 -10.86
N VAL A 191 -11.44 -3.18 -11.51
CA VAL A 191 -11.31 -3.21 -12.97
C VAL A 191 -10.56 -4.46 -13.43
N PRO A 192 -10.67 -4.89 -14.71
CA PRO A 192 -9.79 -5.90 -15.26
C PRO A 192 -8.31 -5.52 -15.09
N PHE A 193 -7.44 -6.53 -14.94
CA PHE A 193 -6.00 -6.29 -14.68
C PHE A 193 -5.34 -5.40 -15.77
N ASP A 194 -5.68 -5.62 -17.02
CA ASP A 194 -5.17 -4.85 -18.17
C ASP A 194 -5.65 -3.39 -18.22
N ARG A 195 -6.66 -3.03 -17.40
CA ARG A 195 -7.18 -1.67 -17.25
C ARG A 195 -6.74 -0.99 -15.95
N LEU A 196 -6.03 -1.72 -15.09
CA LEU A 196 -5.72 -1.27 -13.73
C LEU A 196 -4.82 -0.03 -13.72
N GLU A 197 -3.78 0.00 -14.55
CA GLU A 197 -2.89 1.15 -14.67
C GLU A 197 -3.62 2.36 -15.28
N ASP A 198 -4.40 2.15 -16.34
CA ASP A 198 -5.18 3.22 -16.99
C ASP A 198 -6.14 3.88 -16.01
N GLU A 199 -6.89 3.09 -15.25
CA GLU A 199 -7.84 3.60 -14.25
C GLU A 199 -7.13 4.36 -13.14
N THR A 200 -5.98 3.84 -12.68
CA THR A 200 -5.19 4.50 -11.63
C THR A 200 -4.65 5.84 -12.09
N VAL A 201 -4.11 5.91 -13.31
CA VAL A 201 -3.63 7.16 -13.91
C VAL A 201 -4.77 8.14 -14.09
N ALA A 202 -5.91 7.72 -14.63
CA ALA A 202 -7.08 8.58 -14.81
C ALA A 202 -7.58 9.18 -13.48
N TRP A 203 -7.58 8.41 -12.39
CA TRP A 203 -7.91 8.94 -11.07
C TRP A 203 -6.88 9.94 -10.55
N ALA A 204 -5.59 9.67 -10.77
CA ALA A 204 -4.52 10.60 -10.41
C ALA A 204 -4.60 11.90 -11.18
N GLU A 205 -4.81 11.85 -12.50
CA GLU A 205 -5.03 13.02 -13.36
C GLU A 205 -6.22 13.85 -12.88
N LYS A 206 -7.35 13.18 -12.57
CA LYS A 206 -8.54 13.86 -12.04
C LYS A 206 -8.27 14.58 -10.73
N MET A 207 -7.48 13.99 -9.81
CA MET A 207 -7.07 14.68 -8.59
C MET A 207 -6.19 15.89 -8.87
N MET A 208 -5.32 15.81 -9.88
CA MET A 208 -4.41 16.89 -10.24
C MET A 208 -5.11 18.12 -10.85
N GLU A 209 -6.34 18.00 -11.34
CA GLU A 209 -7.17 19.13 -11.73
C GLU A 209 -7.57 20.01 -10.53
N HIS A 210 -7.48 19.47 -9.30
CA HIS A 210 -7.90 20.17 -8.09
C HIS A 210 -6.75 20.86 -7.37
N SER A 211 -7.08 21.81 -6.48
CA SER A 211 -6.10 22.51 -5.66
C SER A 211 -5.30 21.56 -4.77
N PRO A 212 -3.95 21.51 -4.90
CA PRO A 212 -3.12 20.66 -4.05
C PRO A 212 -3.22 21.02 -2.58
N LEU A 213 -3.41 22.31 -2.27
CA LEU A 213 -3.62 22.76 -0.90
C LEU A 213 -4.93 22.21 -0.33
N ALA A 214 -6.02 22.25 -1.12
CA ALA A 214 -7.31 21.72 -0.67
C ALA A 214 -7.23 20.21 -0.40
N LEU A 215 -6.64 19.43 -1.31
CA LEU A 215 -6.47 17.99 -1.13
C LEU A 215 -5.61 17.66 0.11
N ARG A 216 -4.50 18.41 0.30
CA ARG A 216 -3.66 18.29 1.50
C ARG A 216 -4.45 18.56 2.79
N MET A 217 -5.24 19.62 2.83
CA MET A 217 -6.01 19.98 4.02
C MET A 217 -7.12 18.97 4.30
N ILE A 218 -7.83 18.50 3.28
CA ILE A 218 -8.84 17.45 3.42
C ILE A 218 -8.22 16.16 3.98
N LYS A 219 -7.08 15.74 3.45
CA LYS A 219 -6.36 14.57 3.98
C LYS A 219 -5.99 14.76 5.44
N ALA A 220 -5.37 15.89 5.81
CA ALA A 220 -4.97 16.17 7.18
C ALA A 220 -6.17 16.22 8.14
N LEU A 221 -7.25 16.91 7.76
CA LEU A 221 -8.45 17.06 8.59
C LEU A 221 -9.21 15.73 8.75
N SER A 222 -9.26 14.89 7.73
CA SER A 222 -9.88 13.57 7.85
C SER A 222 -9.16 12.65 8.84
N LEU A 223 -7.88 12.90 9.11
CA LEU A 223 -7.10 12.17 10.12
C LEU A 223 -7.38 12.65 11.54
N ILE A 224 -7.62 13.96 11.72
CA ILE A 224 -7.85 14.57 13.05
C ILE A 224 -9.16 14.08 13.66
N HIS A 225 -10.19 13.93 12.85
CA HIS A 225 -11.54 13.52 13.30
C HIS A 225 -11.74 12.01 13.38
N ILE A 226 -10.72 11.24 13.09
CA ILE A 226 -10.71 9.80 13.20
C ILE A 226 -10.12 9.37 14.56
#